data_3334e2839d14b866c2b686bb76522f6f
#
_entry.id   3334e2839d14b866c2b686bb76522f6f
#
_cell.length_a   1.000
_cell.length_b   1.000
_cell.length_c   1.000
_cell.angle_alpha   90.00
_cell.angle_beta   90.00
_cell.angle_gamma   90.00
#
_symmetry.space_group_name_H-M   'P 1'
#
loop_
_entity.id
_entity.type
_entity.pdbx_description
1 polymer ?
#
loop_
_entity_poly.entity_id
_entity_poly.type
_entity_poly.pdbx_seq_one_letter_code
_entity_poly.pdbx_strand_id
1 'polypeptide(L)'
;MSRTISMKYALDWTTVGIYLFLVFFGWLNIYGASYDFDQSSIFDFSQRAGKQFIWILTGFGLAGAILLIDSRLYSFFSYLFYVAILLLLIVTIFVAADVKGSRSWLEIGPVSFQPAELAKTATALALAKFMSSYNYKLKTWKDLIPLGVIVFIPFALIILQQETGSALVFLAFMLMFYREGMKGLVLLLVVLAVVLFVVAIGFSQTFIQVDRGTVGMVMAMFIILLIQFCYAFFFNRHRKEALNLALGTGFIAVASYIVNIWVKVNYDYIAMGTVILSTVYWIIIEMFNRYKKYFLLAVISFGSLLFCFSADYIFNEVLEPHQQVRIKVLLNMDEDLAGAGYNVNQSKIAIGSGGFLGKGFLNGTQTKLKYVPEQDTDFIFCTVGEEWGFVGSSAVLLLYLWLLFRIVQIAERQRDAFNRIYGYCVASIFFFHLAINVGMVLGIMPVIGIPL
;
A
#
# COMPACT_ATOMS: atom_id res chain seq x y z
N MET A 1 -34.81 -8.56 28.34
CA MET A 1 -33.81 -8.81 29.38
C MET A 1 -32.43 -8.58 28.79
N SER A 2 -31.85 -7.42 29.00
CA SER A 2 -30.44 -7.12 28.63
C SER A 2 -29.56 -7.84 29.66
N ARG A 3 -28.90 -8.93 29.27
CA ARG A 3 -27.82 -9.48 30.05
C ARG A 3 -26.72 -8.41 30.07
N THR A 4 -26.49 -7.79 31.19
CA THR A 4 -25.31 -7.01 31.49
C THR A 4 -24.11 -7.97 31.44
N ILE A 5 -23.53 -8.13 30.25
CA ILE A 5 -22.26 -8.86 30.10
C ILE A 5 -21.23 -8.03 30.84
N SER A 6 -20.62 -8.58 31.90
CA SER A 6 -19.58 -7.84 32.62
C SER A 6 -18.46 -7.48 31.63
N MET A 7 -17.89 -6.26 31.66
CA MET A 7 -16.80 -5.78 30.80
C MET A 7 -15.64 -6.78 30.72
N LYS A 8 -15.43 -7.57 31.76
CA LYS A 8 -14.42 -8.63 31.85
C LYS A 8 -14.55 -9.69 30.74
N TYR A 9 -15.76 -9.97 30.26
CA TYR A 9 -16.06 -10.97 29.23
C TYR A 9 -16.35 -10.34 27.85
N ALA A 10 -16.51 -9.01 27.80
CA ALA A 10 -16.80 -8.28 26.57
C ALA A 10 -15.54 -7.91 25.79
N LEU A 11 -14.39 -7.76 26.46
CA LEU A 11 -13.12 -7.37 25.86
C LEU A 11 -12.23 -8.57 25.60
N ASP A 12 -11.58 -8.56 24.43
CA ASP A 12 -10.51 -9.51 24.11
C ASP A 12 -9.20 -9.03 24.72
N TRP A 13 -8.92 -9.47 25.95
CA TRP A 13 -7.73 -9.07 26.71
C TRP A 13 -6.42 -9.40 26.04
N THR A 14 -6.38 -10.45 25.19
CA THR A 14 -5.19 -10.79 24.40
C THR A 14 -4.87 -9.69 23.40
N THR A 15 -5.89 -9.24 22.65
CA THR A 15 -5.73 -8.13 21.69
C THR A 15 -5.32 -6.84 22.38
N VAL A 16 -5.98 -6.52 23.52
CA VAL A 16 -5.63 -5.35 24.33
C VAL A 16 -4.21 -5.43 24.85
N GLY A 17 -3.79 -6.60 25.37
CA GLY A 17 -2.43 -6.79 25.89
C GLY A 17 -1.35 -6.63 24.81
N ILE A 18 -1.55 -7.22 23.61
CA ILE A 18 -0.60 -7.06 22.48
C ILE A 18 -0.53 -5.59 22.06
N TYR A 19 -1.67 -4.94 21.92
CA TYR A 19 -1.72 -3.52 21.53
C TYR A 19 -1.01 -2.62 22.54
N LEU A 20 -1.27 -2.79 23.84
CA LEU A 20 -0.61 -2.04 24.90
C LEU A 20 0.90 -2.24 24.91
N PHE A 21 1.34 -3.48 24.70
CA PHE A 21 2.77 -3.80 24.62
C PHE A 21 3.42 -3.09 23.43
N LEU A 22 2.80 -3.13 22.23
CA LEU A 22 3.31 -2.47 21.04
C LEU A 22 3.35 -0.96 21.19
N VAL A 23 2.32 -0.33 21.79
CA VAL A 23 2.28 1.11 22.08
C VAL A 23 3.40 1.50 23.04
N PHE A 24 3.58 0.75 24.13
CA PHE A 24 4.64 1.01 25.11
C PHE A 24 6.03 0.82 24.50
N PHE A 25 6.23 -0.25 23.76
CA PHE A 25 7.49 -0.51 23.07
C PHE A 25 7.80 0.56 22.02
N GLY A 26 6.79 0.98 21.24
CA GLY A 26 6.92 2.09 20.28
C GLY A 26 7.33 3.40 20.96
N TRP A 27 6.72 3.72 22.11
CA TRP A 27 7.07 4.90 22.89
C TRP A 27 8.51 4.88 23.37
N LEU A 28 9.02 3.74 23.86
CA LEU A 28 10.42 3.57 24.23
C LEU A 28 11.36 3.76 23.03
N ASN A 29 10.99 3.24 21.85
CA ASN A 29 11.81 3.41 20.65
C ASN A 29 11.81 4.86 20.14
N ILE A 30 10.68 5.59 20.26
CA ILE A 30 10.64 7.04 19.96
C ILE A 30 11.59 7.80 20.89
N TYR A 31 11.62 7.44 22.17
CA TYR A 31 12.59 8.02 23.10
C TYR A 31 14.03 7.71 22.69
N GLY A 32 14.34 6.45 22.33
CA GLY A 32 15.66 6.05 21.82
C GLY A 32 16.07 6.82 20.57
N ALA A 33 15.15 6.97 19.61
CA ALA A 33 15.38 7.70 18.38
C ALA A 33 15.56 9.21 18.55
N SER A 34 14.89 9.81 19.54
CA SER A 34 14.93 11.26 19.84
C SER A 34 15.88 11.61 20.99
N TYR A 35 16.62 10.63 21.51
CA TYR A 35 17.49 10.81 22.67
C TYR A 35 18.57 11.87 22.42
N ASP A 36 18.69 12.82 23.39
CA ASP A 36 19.72 13.82 23.40
C ASP A 36 20.48 13.74 24.73
N PHE A 37 21.81 13.82 24.68
CA PHE A 37 22.66 13.73 25.88
C PHE A 37 22.44 14.87 26.88
N ASP A 38 22.03 16.05 26.37
CA ASP A 38 21.83 17.25 27.19
C ASP A 38 20.44 17.29 27.86
N GLN A 39 19.47 16.51 27.32
CA GLN A 39 18.10 16.46 27.83
C GLN A 39 17.63 15.02 27.90
N SER A 40 17.91 14.33 28.99
CA SER A 40 17.71 12.88 29.15
C SER A 40 16.35 12.47 29.74
N SER A 41 15.41 13.40 30.00
CA SER A 41 14.12 13.03 30.59
C SER A 41 13.13 12.57 29.55
N ILE A 42 12.63 11.32 29.68
CA ILE A 42 11.58 10.73 28.81
C ILE A 42 10.23 11.48 28.89
N PHE A 43 10.01 12.22 30.00
CA PHE A 43 8.80 13.02 30.25
C PHE A 43 8.98 14.49 29.91
N ASP A 44 10.04 14.87 29.21
CA ASP A 44 10.17 16.23 28.71
C ASP A 44 9.19 16.52 27.59
N PHE A 45 8.17 17.32 27.87
CA PHE A 45 7.10 17.68 26.93
C PHE A 45 7.57 18.62 25.81
N SER A 46 8.77 19.13 25.84
CA SER A 46 9.38 19.84 24.71
C SER A 46 9.79 18.84 23.60
N GLN A 47 10.15 17.62 23.99
CA GLN A 47 10.60 16.56 23.12
C GLN A 47 9.47 15.71 22.54
N ARG A 48 9.76 14.98 21.45
CA ARG A 48 8.78 14.10 20.76
C ARG A 48 8.28 12.96 21.67
N ALA A 49 9.14 12.36 22.48
CA ALA A 49 8.76 11.28 23.40
C ALA A 49 7.75 11.74 24.47
N GLY A 50 7.96 12.91 25.06
CA GLY A 50 7.01 13.48 26.04
C GLY A 50 5.67 13.87 25.41
N LYS A 51 5.68 14.47 24.20
CA LYS A 51 4.47 14.75 23.45
C LYS A 51 3.71 13.45 23.10
N GLN A 52 4.43 12.40 22.70
CA GLN A 52 3.85 11.09 22.41
C GLN A 52 3.15 10.49 23.64
N PHE A 53 3.68 10.67 24.83
CA PHE A 53 3.03 10.22 26.07
C PHE A 53 1.66 10.89 26.28
N ILE A 54 1.56 12.20 26.02
CA ILE A 54 0.26 12.90 26.07
C ILE A 54 -0.72 12.33 25.04
N TRP A 55 -0.26 12.07 23.82
CA TRP A 55 -1.11 11.47 22.79
C TRP A 55 -1.57 10.05 23.13
N ILE A 56 -0.71 9.26 23.79
CA ILE A 56 -1.08 7.92 24.30
C ILE A 56 -2.19 8.05 25.35
N LEU A 57 -2.07 8.95 26.32
CA LEU A 57 -3.11 9.18 27.34
C LEU A 57 -4.44 9.66 26.72
N THR A 58 -4.34 10.59 25.77
CA THR A 58 -5.51 11.08 25.02
C THR A 58 -6.18 9.95 24.23
N GLY A 59 -5.38 9.07 23.58
CA GLY A 59 -5.85 7.91 22.87
C GLY A 59 -6.59 6.91 23.77
N PHE A 60 -6.06 6.65 24.97
CA PHE A 60 -6.77 5.80 25.95
C PHE A 60 -8.05 6.43 26.47
N GLY A 61 -8.05 7.74 26.68
CA GLY A 61 -9.28 8.48 27.06
C GLY A 61 -10.34 8.36 25.97
N LEU A 62 -9.96 8.55 24.69
CA LEU A 62 -10.82 8.39 23.55
C LEU A 62 -11.33 6.94 23.42
N ALA A 63 -10.46 5.94 23.55
CA ALA A 63 -10.84 4.53 23.52
C ALA A 63 -11.85 4.20 24.62
N GLY A 64 -11.65 4.72 25.83
CA GLY A 64 -12.62 4.60 26.92
C GLY A 64 -13.97 5.23 26.57
N ALA A 65 -13.99 6.44 26.01
CA ALA A 65 -15.21 7.10 25.58
C ALA A 65 -15.93 6.31 24.47
N ILE A 66 -15.18 5.77 23.49
CA ILE A 66 -15.72 4.93 22.42
C ILE A 66 -16.38 3.66 22.97
N LEU A 67 -15.79 3.02 23.97
CA LEU A 67 -16.35 1.81 24.58
C LEU A 67 -17.64 2.06 25.37
N LEU A 68 -17.92 3.29 25.78
CA LEU A 68 -19.17 3.67 26.46
C LEU A 68 -20.34 3.90 25.50
N ILE A 69 -20.06 4.09 24.21
CA ILE A 69 -21.06 4.38 23.19
C ILE A 69 -21.59 3.07 22.58
N ASP A 70 -22.91 2.94 22.44
CA ASP A 70 -23.53 1.76 21.80
C ASP A 70 -23.13 1.67 20.32
N SER A 71 -22.77 0.48 19.87
CA SER A 71 -22.38 0.20 18.48
C SER A 71 -23.42 0.63 17.44
N ARG A 72 -24.69 0.66 17.80
CA ARG A 72 -25.79 1.12 16.93
C ARG A 72 -25.67 2.60 16.55
N LEU A 73 -25.13 3.42 17.44
CA LEU A 73 -24.91 4.84 17.17
C LEU A 73 -23.85 5.04 16.11
N TYR A 74 -22.79 4.24 16.11
CA TYR A 74 -21.77 4.28 15.04
C TYR A 74 -22.37 3.96 13.68
N SER A 75 -23.20 2.92 13.60
CA SER A 75 -23.92 2.59 12.38
C SER A 75 -24.89 3.67 11.94
N PHE A 76 -25.57 4.35 12.88
CA PHE A 76 -26.51 5.42 12.57
C PHE A 76 -25.80 6.67 12.03
N PHE A 77 -24.73 7.10 12.66
CA PHE A 77 -23.99 8.31 12.30
C PHE A 77 -22.91 8.11 11.26
N SER A 78 -22.69 6.90 10.72
CA SER A 78 -21.60 6.59 9.79
C SER A 78 -21.53 7.51 8.58
N TYR A 79 -22.66 7.76 7.90
CA TYR A 79 -22.68 8.65 6.73
C TYR A 79 -22.52 10.11 7.12
N LEU A 80 -23.10 10.54 8.23
CA LEU A 80 -22.93 11.91 8.71
C LEU A 80 -21.45 12.19 9.04
N PHE A 81 -20.81 11.25 9.72
CA PHE A 81 -19.38 11.35 10.03
C PHE A 81 -18.53 11.35 8.76
N TYR A 82 -18.86 10.50 7.78
CA TYR A 82 -18.18 10.46 6.50
C TYR A 82 -18.28 11.81 5.74
N VAL A 83 -19.48 12.36 5.63
CA VAL A 83 -19.68 13.66 4.97
C VAL A 83 -18.98 14.77 5.72
N ALA A 84 -19.05 14.81 7.06
CA ALA A 84 -18.34 15.80 7.86
C ALA A 84 -16.82 15.76 7.63
N ILE A 85 -16.23 14.58 7.54
CA ILE A 85 -14.80 14.44 7.27
C ILE A 85 -14.46 14.82 5.81
N LEU A 86 -15.31 14.51 4.83
CA LEU A 86 -15.11 15.00 3.46
C LEU A 86 -15.10 16.53 3.39
N LEU A 87 -16.04 17.18 4.08
CA LEU A 87 -16.06 18.64 4.17
C LEU A 87 -14.79 19.18 4.84
N LEU A 88 -14.33 18.50 5.89
CA LEU A 88 -13.08 18.86 6.57
C LEU A 88 -11.86 18.71 5.63
N LEU A 89 -11.80 17.64 4.82
CA LEU A 89 -10.74 17.49 3.80
C LEU A 89 -10.79 18.63 2.77
N ILE A 90 -11.97 19.03 2.33
CA ILE A 90 -12.12 20.16 1.39
C ILE A 90 -11.63 21.46 2.04
N VAL A 91 -12.04 21.73 3.28
CA VAL A 91 -11.57 22.93 4.02
C VAL A 91 -10.05 22.93 4.18
N THR A 92 -9.45 21.76 4.45
CA THR A 92 -8.01 21.61 4.57
C THR A 92 -7.26 22.07 3.33
N ILE A 93 -7.77 21.80 2.11
CA ILE A 93 -7.12 22.21 0.86
C ILE A 93 -6.92 23.74 0.80
N PHE A 94 -7.89 24.52 1.37
CA PHE A 94 -7.88 25.98 1.30
C PHE A 94 -7.20 26.65 2.50
N VAL A 95 -7.21 26.01 3.68
CA VAL A 95 -6.78 26.61 4.96
C VAL A 95 -5.41 26.13 5.41
N ALA A 96 -5.01 24.90 5.05
CA ALA A 96 -3.76 24.33 5.52
C ALA A 96 -2.55 25.06 4.94
N ALA A 97 -1.56 25.29 5.81
CA ALA A 97 -0.25 25.78 5.38
C ALA A 97 0.51 24.69 4.62
N ASP A 98 1.39 25.11 3.73
CA ASP A 98 2.28 24.19 3.01
C ASP A 98 3.39 23.72 3.95
N VAL A 99 3.39 22.44 4.27
CA VAL A 99 4.41 21.80 5.11
C VAL A 99 5.11 20.72 4.29
N LYS A 100 6.36 20.92 3.93
CA LYS A 100 7.17 19.98 3.12
C LYS A 100 6.53 19.61 1.78
N GLY A 101 5.82 20.54 1.14
CA GLY A 101 5.16 20.32 -0.14
C GLY A 101 3.76 19.67 -0.03
N SER A 102 3.17 19.59 1.16
CA SER A 102 1.84 19.04 1.39
C SER A 102 0.97 20.03 2.17
N ARG A 103 -0.32 20.16 1.79
CA ARG A 103 -1.33 20.97 2.48
C ARG A 103 -2.33 20.09 3.20
N SER A 104 -1.84 19.27 4.13
CA SER A 104 -2.62 18.21 4.79
C SER A 104 -2.76 18.39 6.30
N TRP A 105 -2.04 19.35 6.90
CA TRP A 105 -2.03 19.58 8.33
C TRP A 105 -2.86 20.80 8.72
N LEU A 106 -3.83 20.60 9.61
CA LEU A 106 -4.57 21.69 10.26
C LEU A 106 -3.95 22.00 11.61
N GLU A 107 -3.55 23.26 11.80
CA GLU A 107 -3.03 23.76 13.05
C GLU A 107 -4.14 24.51 13.81
N ILE A 108 -4.50 24.03 14.98
CA ILE A 108 -5.46 24.67 15.89
C ILE A 108 -4.73 24.99 17.19
N GLY A 109 -4.16 26.18 17.25
CA GLY A 109 -3.29 26.57 18.37
C GLY A 109 -2.02 25.72 18.44
N PRO A 110 -1.73 25.09 19.58
CA PRO A 110 -0.54 24.24 19.72
C PRO A 110 -0.71 22.81 19.17
N VAL A 111 -1.90 22.47 18.68
CA VAL A 111 -2.25 21.12 18.21
C VAL A 111 -2.34 21.12 16.70
N SER A 112 -1.52 20.28 16.07
CA SER A 112 -1.63 19.96 14.65
C SER A 112 -2.23 18.58 14.49
N PHE A 113 -3.18 18.41 13.56
CA PHE A 113 -3.73 17.12 13.22
C PHE A 113 -3.97 16.98 11.71
N GLN A 114 -3.96 15.76 11.23
CA GLN A 114 -4.11 15.45 9.82
C GLN A 114 -5.49 14.84 9.57
N PRO A 115 -6.41 15.55 8.86
CA PRO A 115 -7.77 15.05 8.59
C PRO A 115 -7.79 13.74 7.79
N ALA A 116 -6.75 13.46 6.99
CA ALA A 116 -6.62 12.20 6.25
C ALA A 116 -6.63 10.96 7.16
N GLU A 117 -6.12 11.06 8.41
CA GLU A 117 -6.17 9.97 9.38
C GLU A 117 -7.61 9.65 9.81
N LEU A 118 -8.42 10.68 10.05
CA LEU A 118 -9.84 10.50 10.36
C LEU A 118 -10.63 10.00 9.15
N ALA A 119 -10.23 10.38 7.93
CA ALA A 119 -10.89 9.97 6.70
C ALA A 119 -10.81 8.45 6.48
N LYS A 120 -9.71 7.79 6.88
CA LYS A 120 -9.61 6.31 6.84
C LYS A 120 -10.71 5.67 7.70
N THR A 121 -10.88 6.14 8.93
CA THR A 121 -11.91 5.63 9.85
C THR A 121 -13.32 5.94 9.35
N ALA A 122 -13.57 7.15 8.88
CA ALA A 122 -14.86 7.58 8.34
C ALA A 122 -15.27 6.74 7.12
N THR A 123 -14.32 6.49 6.21
CA THR A 123 -14.53 5.64 5.04
C THR A 123 -14.80 4.19 5.45
N ALA A 124 -14.08 3.64 6.43
CA ALA A 124 -14.32 2.31 6.96
C ALA A 124 -15.74 2.17 7.53
N LEU A 125 -16.22 3.17 8.29
CA LEU A 125 -17.59 3.19 8.83
C LEU A 125 -18.64 3.29 7.72
N ALA A 126 -18.42 4.16 6.70
CA ALA A 126 -19.33 4.31 5.57
C ALA A 126 -19.42 3.03 4.74
N LEU A 127 -18.30 2.36 4.45
CA LEU A 127 -18.24 1.08 3.76
C LEU A 127 -18.95 -0.01 4.55
N ALA A 128 -18.70 -0.10 5.87
CA ALA A 128 -19.35 -1.07 6.74
C ALA A 128 -20.86 -0.85 6.77
N LYS A 129 -21.31 0.40 6.82
CA LYS A 129 -22.73 0.76 6.78
C LYS A 129 -23.38 0.40 5.44
N PHE A 130 -22.71 0.75 4.33
CA PHE A 130 -23.23 0.48 2.99
C PHE A 130 -23.37 -1.02 2.74
N MET A 131 -22.31 -1.79 3.03
CA MET A 131 -22.29 -3.24 2.78
C MET A 131 -23.13 -4.04 3.78
N SER A 132 -23.43 -3.49 4.96
CA SER A 132 -24.36 -4.13 5.93
C SER A 132 -25.82 -3.95 5.58
N SER A 133 -26.16 -3.22 4.51
CA SER A 133 -27.54 -3.05 4.08
C SER A 133 -28.16 -4.39 3.64
N TYR A 134 -29.50 -4.48 3.77
CA TYR A 134 -30.24 -5.70 3.49
C TYR A 134 -30.00 -6.23 2.08
N ASN A 135 -29.67 -7.50 1.96
CA ASN A 135 -29.39 -8.21 0.68
C ASN A 135 -28.21 -7.69 -0.15
N TYR A 136 -27.33 -6.84 0.39
CA TYR A 136 -26.14 -6.46 -0.33
C TYR A 136 -25.19 -7.65 -0.49
N LYS A 137 -24.81 -7.97 -1.74
CA LYS A 137 -23.86 -9.05 -2.08
C LYS A 137 -22.92 -8.58 -3.17
N LEU A 138 -21.63 -8.71 -2.93
CA LEU A 138 -20.59 -8.33 -3.86
C LEU A 138 -20.42 -9.41 -4.95
N LYS A 139 -21.33 -9.49 -5.93
CA LYS A 139 -21.32 -10.53 -6.97
C LYS A 139 -20.93 -9.99 -8.33
N THR A 140 -21.30 -8.77 -8.65
CA THR A 140 -21.14 -8.17 -9.98
C THR A 140 -20.23 -6.95 -9.93
N TRP A 141 -19.70 -6.56 -11.09
CA TRP A 141 -18.92 -5.33 -11.22
C TRP A 141 -19.73 -4.07 -10.85
N LYS A 142 -21.06 -4.11 -11.07
CA LYS A 142 -21.97 -3.02 -10.70
C LYS A 142 -22.04 -2.80 -9.18
N ASP A 143 -21.88 -3.86 -8.41
CA ASP A 143 -21.88 -3.76 -6.94
C ASP A 143 -20.59 -3.10 -6.41
N LEU A 144 -19.50 -3.13 -7.19
CA LEU A 144 -18.23 -2.47 -6.82
C LEU A 144 -18.24 -0.97 -7.06
N ILE A 145 -19.06 -0.46 -7.98
CA ILE A 145 -19.06 0.96 -8.34
C ILE A 145 -19.34 1.87 -7.13
N PRO A 146 -20.43 1.68 -6.36
CA PRO A 146 -20.70 2.53 -5.21
C PRO A 146 -19.63 2.44 -4.12
N LEU A 147 -19.04 1.26 -3.91
CA LEU A 147 -17.92 1.08 -2.98
C LEU A 147 -16.67 1.83 -3.48
N GLY A 148 -16.42 1.73 -4.78
CA GLY A 148 -15.33 2.48 -5.42
C GLY A 148 -15.51 3.98 -5.25
N VAL A 149 -16.73 4.52 -5.40
CA VAL A 149 -17.03 5.93 -5.19
C VAL A 149 -16.77 6.35 -3.73
N ILE A 150 -17.22 5.56 -2.75
CA ILE A 150 -16.98 5.84 -1.32
C ILE A 150 -15.48 5.88 -1.00
N VAL A 151 -14.67 5.04 -1.63
CA VAL A 151 -13.20 5.03 -1.43
C VAL A 151 -12.52 6.12 -2.24
N PHE A 152 -12.95 6.35 -3.47
CA PHE A 152 -12.28 7.24 -4.41
C PHE A 152 -12.43 8.72 -4.05
N ILE A 153 -13.56 9.14 -3.48
CA ILE A 153 -13.77 10.56 -3.13
C ILE A 153 -12.73 11.04 -2.11
N PRO A 154 -12.57 10.42 -0.92
CA PRO A 154 -11.55 10.86 0.02
C PRO A 154 -10.13 10.65 -0.54
N PHE A 155 -9.88 9.57 -1.28
CA PHE A 155 -8.60 9.35 -1.98
C PHE A 155 -8.24 10.51 -2.89
N ALA A 156 -9.15 10.95 -3.75
CA ALA A 156 -8.92 12.07 -4.67
C ALA A 156 -8.71 13.40 -3.93
N LEU A 157 -9.47 13.66 -2.86
CA LEU A 157 -9.29 14.86 -2.05
C LEU A 157 -7.91 14.90 -1.37
N ILE A 158 -7.41 13.75 -0.88
CA ILE A 158 -6.09 13.65 -0.25
C ILE A 158 -4.98 13.81 -1.30
N ILE A 159 -5.15 13.27 -2.51
CA ILE A 159 -4.21 13.53 -3.63
C ILE A 159 -4.15 15.02 -3.98
N LEU A 160 -5.29 15.71 -3.98
CA LEU A 160 -5.32 17.17 -4.20
C LEU A 160 -4.61 17.97 -3.10
N GLN A 161 -4.45 17.40 -1.90
CA GLN A 161 -3.62 17.96 -0.82
C GLN A 161 -2.12 17.66 -0.99
N GLN A 162 -1.73 16.98 -2.08
CA GLN A 162 -0.36 16.51 -2.35
C GLN A 162 0.16 15.50 -1.30
N GLU A 163 -0.76 14.76 -0.66
CA GLU A 163 -0.46 13.78 0.37
C GLU A 163 -0.62 12.35 -0.19
N THR A 164 0.33 11.92 -1.01
CA THR A 164 0.25 10.61 -1.69
C THR A 164 0.34 9.43 -0.74
N GLY A 165 1.08 9.57 0.36
CA GLY A 165 1.24 8.51 1.36
C GLY A 165 -0.09 8.09 1.98
N SER A 166 -0.78 9.05 2.58
CA SER A 166 -2.09 8.81 3.21
C SER A 166 -3.15 8.35 2.22
N ALA A 167 -3.09 8.83 0.95
CA ALA A 167 -3.99 8.38 -0.10
C ALA A 167 -3.81 6.89 -0.42
N LEU A 168 -2.58 6.40 -0.54
CA LEU A 168 -2.30 5.00 -0.88
C LEU A 168 -2.89 4.01 0.14
N VAL A 169 -3.05 4.42 1.40
CA VAL A 169 -3.67 3.56 2.44
C VAL A 169 -5.09 3.14 2.06
N PHE A 170 -5.81 3.95 1.27
CA PHE A 170 -7.16 3.59 0.82
C PHE A 170 -7.20 2.35 -0.09
N LEU A 171 -6.08 1.98 -0.73
CA LEU A 171 -5.96 0.72 -1.46
C LEU A 171 -6.08 -0.50 -0.53
N ALA A 172 -5.81 -0.34 0.76
CA ALA A 172 -5.99 -1.41 1.75
C ALA A 172 -7.43 -1.96 1.78
N PHE A 173 -8.43 -1.12 1.49
CA PHE A 173 -9.84 -1.56 1.46
C PHE A 173 -10.10 -2.65 0.41
N MET A 174 -9.25 -2.80 -0.60
CA MET A 174 -9.36 -3.90 -1.55
C MET A 174 -9.21 -5.28 -0.91
N LEU A 175 -8.42 -5.39 0.17
CA LEU A 175 -8.30 -6.63 0.94
C LEU A 175 -9.61 -6.99 1.62
N MET A 176 -10.30 -6.00 2.21
CA MET A 176 -11.62 -6.18 2.80
C MET A 176 -12.65 -6.54 1.72
N PHE A 177 -12.66 -5.89 0.55
CA PHE A 177 -13.56 -6.25 -0.55
C PHE A 177 -13.33 -7.69 -1.02
N TYR A 178 -12.08 -8.12 -1.12
CA TYR A 178 -11.74 -9.49 -1.45
C TYR A 178 -12.29 -10.48 -0.41
N ARG A 179 -12.16 -10.17 0.88
CA ARG A 179 -12.69 -11.00 1.97
C ARG A 179 -14.22 -11.09 1.96
N GLU A 180 -14.91 -10.02 1.60
CA GLU A 180 -16.38 -9.96 1.50
C GLU A 180 -16.94 -10.47 0.16
N GLY A 181 -16.10 -11.05 -0.71
CA GLY A 181 -16.55 -11.80 -1.90
C GLY A 181 -16.25 -11.14 -3.25
N MET A 182 -15.43 -10.08 -3.29
CA MET A 182 -14.92 -9.56 -4.55
C MET A 182 -14.14 -10.63 -5.31
N LYS A 183 -14.32 -10.68 -6.61
CA LYS A 183 -13.56 -11.62 -7.44
C LYS A 183 -12.06 -11.35 -7.34
N GLY A 184 -11.27 -12.39 -7.07
CA GLY A 184 -9.82 -12.29 -6.96
C GLY A 184 -9.12 -11.73 -8.21
N LEU A 185 -9.80 -11.76 -9.36
CA LEU A 185 -9.34 -11.12 -10.60
C LEU A 185 -9.07 -9.61 -10.42
N VAL A 186 -9.89 -8.89 -9.64
CA VAL A 186 -9.69 -7.45 -9.41
C VAL A 186 -8.38 -7.20 -8.68
N LEU A 187 -8.12 -7.98 -7.63
CA LEU A 187 -6.87 -7.89 -6.88
C LEU A 187 -5.66 -8.27 -7.76
N LEU A 188 -5.82 -9.31 -8.57
CA LEU A 188 -4.79 -9.72 -9.52
C LEU A 188 -4.46 -8.61 -10.53
N LEU A 189 -5.47 -7.89 -11.04
CA LEU A 189 -5.25 -6.78 -11.98
C LEU A 189 -4.48 -5.62 -11.34
N VAL A 190 -4.75 -5.32 -10.07
CA VAL A 190 -3.99 -4.28 -9.35
C VAL A 190 -2.54 -4.70 -9.17
N VAL A 191 -2.30 -5.95 -8.75
CA VAL A 191 -0.92 -6.48 -8.63
C VAL A 191 -0.22 -6.49 -9.98
N LEU A 192 -0.92 -6.89 -11.05
CA LEU A 192 -0.37 -6.87 -12.40
C LEU A 192 0.01 -5.45 -12.84
N ALA A 193 -0.85 -4.46 -12.58
CA ALA A 193 -0.55 -3.07 -12.93
C ALA A 193 0.71 -2.57 -12.20
N VAL A 194 0.86 -2.89 -10.92
CA VAL A 194 2.08 -2.54 -10.14
C VAL A 194 3.32 -3.22 -10.74
N VAL A 195 3.25 -4.52 -11.03
CA VAL A 195 4.37 -5.27 -11.62
C VAL A 195 4.75 -4.69 -12.99
N LEU A 196 3.78 -4.42 -13.85
CA LEU A 196 4.03 -3.85 -15.18
C LEU A 196 4.63 -2.44 -15.07
N PHE A 197 4.15 -1.61 -14.15
CA PHE A 197 4.70 -0.28 -13.90
C PHE A 197 6.17 -0.36 -13.45
N VAL A 198 6.46 -1.19 -12.44
CA VAL A 198 7.81 -1.37 -11.91
C VAL A 198 8.77 -1.88 -12.99
N VAL A 199 8.34 -2.85 -13.79
CA VAL A 199 9.17 -3.41 -14.87
C VAL A 199 9.37 -2.40 -16.00
N ALA A 200 8.30 -1.74 -16.45
CA ALA A 200 8.38 -0.78 -17.54
C ALA A 200 9.30 0.40 -17.21
N ILE A 201 9.17 0.96 -16.00
CA ILE A 201 9.98 2.11 -15.56
C ILE A 201 11.37 1.67 -15.12
N GLY A 202 11.49 0.62 -14.29
CA GLY A 202 12.76 0.19 -13.69
C GLY A 202 13.82 -0.20 -14.71
N PHE A 203 13.42 -0.70 -15.87
CA PHE A 203 14.32 -1.05 -16.95
C PHE A 203 14.19 -0.14 -18.20
N SER A 204 13.58 1.04 -18.04
CA SER A 204 13.39 1.99 -19.15
C SER A 204 14.70 2.57 -19.67
N GLN A 205 15.74 2.68 -18.83
CA GLN A 205 17.06 3.19 -19.20
C GLN A 205 18.02 2.10 -19.67
N THR A 206 17.64 0.83 -19.53
CA THR A 206 18.44 -0.29 -20.03
C THR A 206 18.01 -0.62 -21.45
N PHE A 207 18.92 -0.46 -22.41
CA PHE A 207 18.67 -0.75 -23.81
C PHE A 207 19.15 -2.16 -24.17
N ILE A 208 18.39 -2.89 -25.00
CA ILE A 208 18.81 -4.21 -25.53
C ILE A 208 20.00 -4.04 -26.45
N GLN A 209 19.97 -3.00 -27.29
CA GLN A 209 21.06 -2.46 -28.08
C GLN A 209 20.84 -0.95 -28.20
N VAL A 210 21.89 -0.18 -28.40
CA VAL A 210 21.80 1.28 -28.51
C VAL A 210 20.72 1.68 -29.53
N ASP A 211 19.70 2.42 -29.07
CA ASP A 211 18.54 2.93 -29.84
C ASP A 211 17.62 1.87 -30.47
N ARG A 212 17.59 0.62 -29.94
CA ARG A 212 16.78 -0.47 -30.52
C ARG A 212 15.67 -1.01 -29.63
N GLY A 213 15.34 -0.32 -28.57
CA GLY A 213 14.30 -0.67 -27.65
C GLY A 213 14.77 -0.87 -26.21
N THR A 214 13.84 -0.72 -25.27
CA THR A 214 14.09 -0.79 -23.84
C THR A 214 13.84 -2.19 -23.31
N VAL A 215 14.69 -2.64 -22.39
CA VAL A 215 14.50 -3.93 -21.71
C VAL A 215 13.16 -3.93 -20.97
N GLY A 216 12.78 -2.79 -20.36
CA GLY A 216 11.54 -2.64 -19.60
C GLY A 216 10.28 -2.93 -20.41
N MET A 217 10.17 -2.34 -21.59
CA MET A 217 9.00 -2.54 -22.45
C MET A 217 8.91 -3.98 -22.95
N VAL A 218 10.03 -4.54 -23.41
CA VAL A 218 10.06 -5.94 -23.91
C VAL A 218 9.71 -6.94 -22.78
N MET A 219 10.25 -6.74 -21.57
CA MET A 219 9.89 -7.58 -20.41
C MET A 219 8.41 -7.43 -20.02
N ALA A 220 7.85 -6.23 -20.02
CA ALA A 220 6.43 -6.00 -19.75
C ALA A 220 5.56 -6.74 -20.78
N MET A 221 5.88 -6.66 -22.08
CA MET A 221 5.17 -7.40 -23.12
C MET A 221 5.31 -8.91 -22.95
N PHE A 222 6.48 -9.40 -22.58
CA PHE A 222 6.69 -10.81 -22.28
C PHE A 222 5.84 -11.28 -21.10
N ILE A 223 5.69 -10.50 -20.04
CA ILE A 223 4.80 -10.81 -18.90
C ILE A 223 3.35 -10.93 -19.37
N ILE A 224 2.87 -10.04 -20.24
CA ILE A 224 1.51 -10.11 -20.78
C ILE A 224 1.31 -11.41 -21.60
N LEU A 225 2.26 -11.75 -22.47
CA LEU A 225 2.23 -12.99 -23.26
C LEU A 225 2.27 -14.24 -22.36
N LEU A 226 3.08 -14.21 -21.31
CA LEU A 226 3.17 -15.29 -20.33
C LEU A 226 1.83 -15.50 -19.60
N ILE A 227 1.16 -14.42 -19.21
CA ILE A 227 -0.18 -14.50 -18.59
C ILE A 227 -1.19 -15.11 -19.55
N GLN A 228 -1.18 -14.68 -20.82
CA GLN A 228 -2.06 -15.26 -21.84
C GLN A 228 -1.81 -16.78 -22.01
N PHE A 229 -0.53 -17.18 -22.09
CA PHE A 229 -0.14 -18.58 -22.18
C PHE A 229 -0.57 -19.37 -20.95
N CYS A 230 -0.26 -18.91 -19.76
CA CYS A 230 -0.61 -19.59 -18.50
C CYS A 230 -2.13 -19.71 -18.34
N TYR A 231 -2.89 -18.67 -18.67
CA TYR A 231 -4.34 -18.71 -18.60
C TYR A 231 -4.93 -19.78 -19.55
N ALA A 232 -4.46 -19.84 -20.79
CA ALA A 232 -4.94 -20.82 -21.75
C ALA A 232 -4.50 -22.25 -21.43
N PHE A 233 -3.24 -22.41 -21.01
CA PHE A 233 -2.63 -23.72 -20.79
C PHE A 233 -3.13 -24.39 -19.50
N PHE A 234 -3.10 -23.65 -18.37
CA PHE A 234 -3.40 -24.21 -17.05
C PHE A 234 -4.87 -24.07 -16.67
N PHE A 235 -5.49 -22.90 -16.88
CA PHE A 235 -6.85 -22.62 -16.41
C PHE A 235 -7.93 -23.14 -17.38
N ASN A 236 -7.76 -22.91 -18.68
CA ASN A 236 -8.74 -23.36 -19.67
C ASN A 236 -8.41 -24.71 -20.29
N ARG A 237 -7.21 -25.27 -20.04
CA ARG A 237 -6.74 -26.55 -20.57
C ARG A 237 -6.72 -26.65 -22.11
N HIS A 238 -6.72 -25.51 -22.81
CA HIS A 238 -6.60 -25.45 -24.28
C HIS A 238 -5.11 -25.44 -24.66
N ARG A 239 -4.45 -26.60 -24.45
CA ARG A 239 -3.01 -26.75 -24.61
C ARG A 239 -2.53 -26.53 -26.04
N LYS A 240 -3.34 -26.98 -27.06
CA LYS A 240 -2.97 -26.80 -28.45
C LYS A 240 -2.88 -25.33 -28.85
N GLU A 241 -3.90 -24.56 -28.48
CA GLU A 241 -4.00 -23.15 -28.78
C GLU A 241 -2.90 -22.34 -28.04
N ALA A 242 -2.62 -22.70 -26.78
CA ALA A 242 -1.54 -22.10 -26.01
C ALA A 242 -0.15 -22.41 -26.63
N LEU A 243 0.09 -23.65 -27.06
CA LEU A 243 1.34 -24.02 -27.74
C LEU A 243 1.47 -23.33 -29.10
N ASN A 244 0.39 -23.19 -29.88
CA ASN A 244 0.40 -22.44 -31.14
C ASN A 244 0.77 -20.96 -30.88
N LEU A 245 0.23 -20.35 -29.82
CA LEU A 245 0.62 -19.00 -29.41
C LEU A 245 2.11 -18.94 -29.09
N ALA A 246 2.63 -19.86 -28.26
CA ALA A 246 4.04 -19.88 -27.87
C ALA A 246 4.96 -20.09 -29.08
N LEU A 247 4.60 -20.96 -30.03
CA LEU A 247 5.35 -21.17 -31.27
C LEU A 247 5.31 -19.93 -32.15
N GLY A 248 4.14 -19.29 -32.31
CA GLY A 248 3.98 -18.08 -33.12
C GLY A 248 4.79 -16.91 -32.55
N THR A 249 4.70 -16.66 -31.23
CA THR A 249 5.47 -15.60 -30.56
C THR A 249 6.95 -15.89 -30.58
N GLY A 250 7.38 -17.15 -30.38
CA GLY A 250 8.77 -17.56 -30.50
C GLY A 250 9.31 -17.39 -31.93
N PHE A 251 8.52 -17.72 -32.95
CA PHE A 251 8.87 -17.48 -34.34
C PHE A 251 9.07 -15.99 -34.66
N ILE A 252 8.18 -15.11 -34.18
CA ILE A 252 8.32 -13.66 -34.34
C ILE A 252 9.59 -13.17 -33.66
N ALA A 253 9.91 -13.65 -32.45
CA ALA A 253 11.11 -13.27 -31.73
C ALA A 253 12.39 -13.68 -32.47
N VAL A 254 12.45 -14.92 -33.00
CA VAL A 254 13.61 -15.39 -33.80
C VAL A 254 13.69 -14.64 -35.13
N ALA A 255 12.57 -14.45 -35.82
CA ALA A 255 12.54 -13.71 -37.09
C ALA A 255 13.01 -12.26 -36.89
N SER A 256 12.56 -11.59 -35.82
CA SER A 256 12.99 -10.22 -35.48
C SER A 256 14.48 -10.13 -35.20
N TYR A 257 15.05 -11.14 -34.54
CA TYR A 257 16.48 -11.22 -34.28
C TYR A 257 17.28 -11.37 -35.59
N ILE A 258 16.84 -12.22 -36.49
CA ILE A 258 17.48 -12.44 -37.82
C ILE A 258 17.38 -11.18 -38.66
N VAL A 259 16.21 -10.56 -38.74
CA VAL A 259 15.99 -9.32 -39.52
C VAL A 259 16.87 -8.18 -38.98
N ASN A 260 17.07 -8.13 -37.65
CA ASN A 260 17.88 -7.11 -37.02
C ASN A 260 19.37 -7.15 -37.40
N ILE A 261 19.85 -8.28 -37.98
CA ILE A 261 21.22 -8.39 -38.53
C ILE A 261 21.34 -7.49 -39.77
N TRP A 262 20.26 -7.34 -40.55
CA TRP A 262 20.28 -6.63 -41.84
C TRP A 262 19.65 -5.22 -41.74
N VAL A 263 18.62 -5.08 -40.94
CA VAL A 263 17.84 -3.84 -40.78
C VAL A 263 17.74 -3.50 -39.31
N LYS A 264 18.04 -2.27 -38.93
CA LYS A 264 17.85 -1.80 -37.55
C LYS A 264 16.37 -1.81 -37.18
N VAL A 265 15.96 -2.73 -36.33
CA VAL A 265 14.57 -2.89 -35.88
C VAL A 265 14.46 -2.49 -34.42
N ASN A 266 13.41 -1.76 -34.09
CA ASN A 266 13.09 -1.42 -32.71
C ASN A 266 12.28 -2.55 -32.07
N TYR A 267 12.83 -3.21 -31.04
CA TYR A 267 12.22 -4.33 -30.34
C TYR A 267 10.96 -3.96 -29.58
N ASP A 268 10.79 -2.71 -29.15
CA ASP A 268 9.58 -2.26 -28.46
C ASP A 268 8.35 -2.39 -29.36
N TYR A 269 8.46 -1.92 -30.62
CA TYR A 269 7.36 -2.03 -31.60
C TYR A 269 7.03 -3.48 -31.96
N ILE A 270 8.07 -4.33 -32.06
CA ILE A 270 7.86 -5.76 -32.34
C ILE A 270 7.14 -6.43 -31.18
N ALA A 271 7.60 -6.21 -29.94
CA ALA A 271 7.00 -6.78 -28.75
C ALA A 271 5.53 -6.34 -28.59
N MET A 272 5.24 -5.05 -28.82
CA MET A 272 3.87 -4.53 -28.82
C MET A 272 3.03 -5.15 -29.94
N GLY A 273 3.54 -5.22 -31.17
CA GLY A 273 2.87 -5.86 -32.28
C GLY A 273 2.57 -7.34 -32.00
N THR A 274 3.47 -8.03 -31.33
CA THR A 274 3.29 -9.43 -30.92
C THR A 274 2.14 -9.58 -29.91
N VAL A 275 2.02 -8.67 -28.93
CA VAL A 275 0.90 -8.66 -27.97
C VAL A 275 -0.42 -8.34 -28.67
N ILE A 276 -0.43 -7.40 -29.63
CA ILE A 276 -1.63 -7.08 -30.42
C ILE A 276 -2.06 -8.30 -31.24
N LEU A 277 -1.13 -8.95 -31.96
CA LEU A 277 -1.42 -10.14 -32.76
C LEU A 277 -1.93 -11.30 -31.88
N SER A 278 -1.31 -11.52 -30.72
CA SER A 278 -1.77 -12.54 -29.79
C SER A 278 -3.16 -12.24 -29.22
N THR A 279 -3.48 -10.98 -28.98
CA THR A 279 -4.80 -10.55 -28.53
C THR A 279 -5.86 -10.79 -29.61
N VAL A 280 -5.56 -10.45 -30.86
CA VAL A 280 -6.43 -10.74 -32.01
C VAL A 280 -6.61 -12.25 -32.19
N TYR A 281 -5.55 -13.04 -32.04
CA TYR A 281 -5.60 -14.49 -32.08
C TYR A 281 -6.63 -15.07 -31.09
N TRP A 282 -6.63 -14.59 -29.82
CA TRP A 282 -7.59 -15.03 -28.82
C TRP A 282 -9.03 -14.61 -29.15
N ILE A 283 -9.24 -13.44 -29.72
CA ILE A 283 -10.56 -12.98 -30.17
C ILE A 283 -11.06 -13.87 -31.29
N ILE A 284 -10.22 -14.22 -32.26
CA ILE A 284 -10.57 -15.12 -33.38
C ILE A 284 -10.94 -16.49 -32.83
N ILE A 285 -10.14 -17.08 -31.94
CA ILE A 285 -10.44 -18.37 -31.32
C ILE A 285 -11.80 -18.37 -30.61
N GLU A 286 -12.10 -17.28 -29.86
CA GLU A 286 -13.39 -17.15 -29.19
C GLU A 286 -14.57 -17.13 -30.18
N MET A 287 -14.43 -16.40 -31.29
CA MET A 287 -15.45 -16.31 -32.30
C MET A 287 -15.72 -17.66 -33.00
N PHE A 288 -14.66 -18.38 -33.35
CA PHE A 288 -14.80 -19.68 -34.08
C PHE A 288 -15.21 -20.82 -33.15
N ASN A 289 -14.65 -20.91 -31.96
CA ASN A 289 -14.85 -22.02 -31.01
C ASN A 289 -15.92 -21.73 -29.95
N ARG A 290 -16.53 -20.55 -29.95
CA ARG A 290 -17.54 -20.07 -28.96
C ARG A 290 -17.09 -20.16 -27.50
N TYR A 291 -15.81 -19.99 -27.24
CA TYR A 291 -15.27 -19.97 -25.90
C TYR A 291 -15.48 -18.59 -25.26
N LYS A 292 -16.49 -18.42 -24.41
CA LYS A 292 -16.83 -17.12 -23.74
C LYS A 292 -15.81 -16.58 -22.74
N LYS A 293 -14.56 -17.06 -22.73
CA LYS A 293 -13.58 -16.73 -21.69
C LYS A 293 -12.38 -15.91 -22.19
N TYR A 294 -12.11 -15.91 -23.49
CA TYR A 294 -10.94 -15.24 -24.06
C TYR A 294 -11.15 -13.76 -24.34
N PHE A 295 -12.40 -13.31 -24.46
CA PHE A 295 -12.70 -11.89 -24.61
C PHE A 295 -12.19 -11.08 -23.40
N LEU A 296 -12.42 -11.59 -22.19
CA LEU A 296 -11.90 -10.94 -20.97
C LEU A 296 -10.36 -10.91 -20.97
N LEU A 297 -9.71 -12.01 -21.40
CA LEU A 297 -8.25 -12.05 -21.53
C LEU A 297 -7.74 -11.03 -22.55
N ALA A 298 -8.42 -10.88 -23.68
CA ALA A 298 -8.10 -9.88 -24.68
C ALA A 298 -8.23 -8.44 -24.15
N VAL A 299 -9.31 -8.15 -23.42
CA VAL A 299 -9.52 -6.84 -22.79
C VAL A 299 -8.41 -6.55 -21.77
N ILE A 300 -8.05 -7.53 -20.93
CA ILE A 300 -6.96 -7.37 -19.95
C ILE A 300 -5.62 -7.13 -20.66
N SER A 301 -5.31 -7.91 -21.69
CA SER A 301 -4.05 -7.78 -22.44
C SER A 301 -3.92 -6.44 -23.15
N PHE A 302 -5.00 -5.99 -23.79
CA PHE A 302 -5.02 -4.68 -24.44
C PHE A 302 -4.96 -3.52 -23.43
N GLY A 303 -5.70 -3.65 -22.30
CA GLY A 303 -5.64 -2.69 -21.22
C GLY A 303 -4.25 -2.61 -20.58
N SER A 304 -3.58 -3.76 -20.40
CA SER A 304 -2.20 -3.82 -19.90
C SER A 304 -1.20 -3.17 -20.86
N LEU A 305 -1.39 -3.36 -22.17
CA LEU A 305 -0.58 -2.71 -23.20
C LEU A 305 -0.76 -1.19 -23.16
N LEU A 306 -2.00 -0.70 -23.11
CA LEU A 306 -2.27 0.73 -22.97
C LEU A 306 -1.68 1.30 -21.67
N PHE A 307 -1.77 0.54 -20.59
CA PHE A 307 -1.20 0.94 -19.30
C PHE A 307 0.33 1.08 -19.39
N CYS A 308 1.05 0.14 -20.00
CA CYS A 308 2.49 0.24 -20.20
C CYS A 308 2.87 1.47 -21.03
N PHE A 309 2.07 1.79 -22.06
CA PHE A 309 2.27 2.99 -22.86
C PHE A 309 2.06 4.27 -22.07
N SER A 310 1.02 4.30 -21.23
CA SER A 310 0.73 5.45 -20.40
C SER A 310 1.67 5.57 -19.19
N ALA A 311 2.34 4.49 -18.78
CA ALA A 311 3.23 4.48 -17.63
C ALA A 311 4.40 5.46 -17.78
N ASP A 312 5.01 5.52 -18.94
CA ASP A 312 6.09 6.46 -19.24
C ASP A 312 5.58 7.91 -19.22
N TYR A 313 4.43 8.16 -19.84
CA TYR A 313 3.78 9.48 -19.80
C TYR A 313 3.41 9.88 -18.36
N ILE A 314 2.80 8.99 -17.60
CA ILE A 314 2.43 9.25 -16.20
C ILE A 314 3.69 9.55 -15.37
N PHE A 315 4.76 8.79 -15.58
CA PHE A 315 5.99 8.95 -14.84
C PHE A 315 6.68 10.28 -15.14
N ASN A 316 6.77 10.68 -16.42
CA ASN A 316 7.53 11.85 -16.83
C ASN A 316 6.73 13.16 -16.77
N GLU A 317 5.39 13.13 -17.04
CA GLU A 317 4.59 14.33 -17.22
C GLU A 317 3.58 14.58 -16.08
N VAL A 318 3.15 13.51 -15.37
CA VAL A 318 2.11 13.63 -14.34
C VAL A 318 2.71 13.65 -12.94
N LEU A 319 3.75 12.86 -12.69
CA LEU A 319 4.39 12.81 -11.39
C LEU A 319 5.28 14.03 -11.16
N GLU A 320 5.19 14.60 -9.96
CA GLU A 320 6.06 15.70 -9.56
C GLU A 320 7.54 15.25 -9.45
N PRO A 321 8.53 16.14 -9.66
CA PRO A 321 9.95 15.77 -9.65
C PRO A 321 10.39 15.03 -8.39
N HIS A 322 9.88 15.41 -7.23
CA HIS A 322 10.21 14.73 -5.97
C HIS A 322 9.64 13.31 -5.89
N GLN A 323 8.51 13.02 -6.55
CA GLN A 323 7.92 11.68 -6.62
C GLN A 323 8.69 10.80 -7.61
N GLN A 324 9.10 11.38 -8.74
CA GLN A 324 9.95 10.69 -9.72
C GLN A 324 11.27 10.24 -9.10
N VAL A 325 11.95 11.13 -8.34
CA VAL A 325 13.20 10.80 -7.65
C VAL A 325 13.02 9.62 -6.70
N ARG A 326 11.94 9.60 -5.89
CA ARG A 326 11.65 8.49 -4.97
C ARG A 326 11.49 7.15 -5.69
N ILE A 327 10.86 7.15 -6.87
CA ILE A 327 10.68 5.94 -7.68
C ILE A 327 12.00 5.54 -8.33
N LYS A 328 12.77 6.47 -8.88
CA LYS A 328 14.09 6.21 -9.48
C LYS A 328 15.05 5.58 -8.46
N VAL A 329 15.10 6.14 -7.27
CA VAL A 329 15.92 5.61 -6.16
C VAL A 329 15.50 4.19 -5.77
N LEU A 330 14.19 3.94 -5.66
CA LEU A 330 13.68 2.59 -5.37
C LEU A 330 14.13 1.57 -6.41
N LEU A 331 14.08 1.96 -7.68
CA LEU A 331 14.42 1.09 -8.81
C LEU A 331 15.93 1.04 -9.10
N ASN A 332 16.77 1.63 -8.24
CA ASN A 332 18.23 1.77 -8.41
C ASN A 332 18.63 2.41 -9.75
N MET A 333 17.80 3.32 -10.26
CA MET A 333 18.06 4.07 -11.51
C MET A 333 18.87 5.34 -11.24
N ASP A 334 18.86 5.83 -10.02
CA ASP A 334 19.55 7.06 -9.60
C ASP A 334 20.15 6.86 -8.21
N GLU A 335 21.42 7.21 -8.03
CA GLU A 335 22.06 7.23 -6.72
C GLU A 335 21.83 8.62 -6.11
N ASP A 336 20.63 8.88 -5.59
CA ASP A 336 20.40 10.11 -4.82
C ASP A 336 21.08 10.00 -3.46
N LEU A 337 22.35 10.40 -3.42
CA LEU A 337 23.18 10.39 -2.22
C LEU A 337 22.80 11.48 -1.19
N ALA A 338 21.90 12.40 -1.54
CA ALA A 338 21.55 13.55 -0.68
C ALA A 338 20.07 13.58 -0.24
N GLY A 339 19.19 12.78 -0.86
CA GLY A 339 17.74 12.82 -0.62
C GLY A 339 17.14 11.49 -0.16
N ALA A 340 16.10 11.04 -0.84
CA ALA A 340 15.35 9.83 -0.49
C ALA A 340 16.22 8.55 -0.48
N GLY A 341 17.22 8.46 -1.36
CA GLY A 341 18.18 7.36 -1.40
C GLY A 341 19.09 7.33 -0.18
N TYR A 342 19.52 8.49 0.29
CA TYR A 342 20.31 8.60 1.52
C TYR A 342 19.53 8.00 2.71
N ASN A 343 18.27 8.37 2.90
CA ASN A 343 17.45 7.89 4.02
C ASN A 343 17.34 6.37 4.03
N VAL A 344 17.07 5.76 2.87
CA VAL A 344 16.96 4.31 2.71
C VAL A 344 18.30 3.61 2.96
N ASN A 345 19.40 4.14 2.42
CA ASN A 345 20.73 3.57 2.61
C ASN A 345 21.15 3.65 4.09
N GLN A 346 20.94 4.79 4.74
CA GLN A 346 21.25 4.94 6.16
C GLN A 346 20.39 4.02 7.03
N SER A 347 19.11 3.84 6.70
CA SER A 347 18.24 2.90 7.43
C SER A 347 18.73 1.45 7.30
N LYS A 348 19.16 1.03 6.10
CA LYS A 348 19.75 -0.31 5.89
C LYS A 348 21.05 -0.50 6.65
N ILE A 349 21.91 0.52 6.69
CA ILE A 349 23.16 0.52 7.48
C ILE A 349 22.83 0.40 8.97
N ALA A 350 21.86 1.18 9.48
CA ALA A 350 21.43 1.12 10.86
C ALA A 350 20.94 -0.29 11.23
N ILE A 351 20.00 -0.86 10.48
CA ILE A 351 19.48 -2.23 10.71
C ILE A 351 20.61 -3.26 10.65
N GLY A 352 21.45 -3.21 9.61
CA GLY A 352 22.57 -4.14 9.43
C GLY A 352 23.58 -4.06 10.56
N SER A 353 23.79 -2.87 11.13
CA SER A 353 24.72 -2.64 12.25
C SER A 353 24.24 -3.25 13.57
N GLY A 354 22.92 -3.51 13.73
CA GLY A 354 22.35 -4.14 14.91
C GLY A 354 22.67 -5.63 15.02
N GLY A 355 22.98 -6.32 13.92
CA GLY A 355 23.30 -7.73 13.94
C GLY A 355 22.16 -8.63 14.46
N PHE A 356 22.50 -9.71 15.16
CA PHE A 356 21.50 -10.67 15.62
C PHE A 356 20.74 -10.23 16.88
N LEU A 357 21.45 -9.70 17.89
CA LEU A 357 20.89 -9.34 19.21
C LEU A 357 20.69 -7.84 19.41
N GLY A 358 21.13 -7.00 18.48
CA GLY A 358 21.13 -5.54 18.64
C GLY A 358 22.32 -5.02 19.43
N LYS A 359 22.48 -3.69 19.38
CA LYS A 359 23.50 -2.97 20.16
C LYS A 359 23.07 -2.69 21.62
N GLY A 360 21.79 -2.94 21.92
CA GLY A 360 21.16 -2.61 23.19
C GLY A 360 20.45 -1.25 23.16
N PHE A 361 19.46 -1.12 24.04
CA PHE A 361 18.66 0.08 24.17
C PHE A 361 19.53 1.31 24.48
N LEU A 362 19.31 2.41 23.78
CA LEU A 362 20.10 3.63 23.83
C LEU A 362 21.59 3.47 23.43
N ASN A 363 21.97 2.39 22.75
CA ASN A 363 23.34 2.17 22.28
C ASN A 363 23.47 2.18 20.75
N GLY A 364 22.42 2.55 20.03
CA GLY A 364 22.45 2.70 18.58
C GLY A 364 23.38 3.85 18.16
N THR A 365 24.38 3.59 17.36
CA THR A 365 25.34 4.62 16.92
C THR A 365 24.78 5.45 15.77
N GLN A 366 24.08 4.81 14.82
CA GLN A 366 23.47 5.50 13.68
C GLN A 366 22.27 6.36 14.11
N THR A 367 21.45 5.82 15.01
CA THR A 367 20.27 6.50 15.54
C THR A 367 20.64 7.67 16.45
N LYS A 368 21.62 7.52 17.35
CA LYS A 368 22.09 8.61 18.23
C LYS A 368 22.72 9.78 17.47
N LEU A 369 23.47 9.48 16.44
CA LEU A 369 24.10 10.51 15.60
C LEU A 369 23.13 11.13 14.58
N LYS A 370 21.87 10.71 14.60
CA LYS A 370 20.79 11.22 13.73
C LYS A 370 21.14 11.12 12.22
N TYR A 371 21.90 10.06 11.84
CA TYR A 371 22.24 9.85 10.44
C TYR A 371 21.03 9.45 9.58
N VAL A 372 19.98 8.86 10.18
CA VAL A 372 18.73 8.54 9.49
C VAL A 372 17.75 9.70 9.69
N PRO A 373 17.44 10.51 8.68
CA PRO A 373 16.42 11.53 8.79
C PRO A 373 15.05 10.93 9.10
N GLU A 374 14.23 11.65 9.90
CA GLU A 374 12.88 11.21 10.32
C GLU A 374 12.85 9.80 10.96
N GLN A 375 13.92 9.44 11.68
CA GLN A 375 14.05 8.14 12.36
C GLN A 375 13.04 7.92 13.49
N ASP A 376 12.48 8.98 14.03
CA ASP A 376 11.50 8.98 15.12
C ASP A 376 10.03 8.98 14.62
N THR A 377 9.83 9.01 13.30
CA THR A 377 8.52 8.96 12.62
C THR A 377 8.47 7.84 11.59
N ASP A 378 8.85 8.14 10.36
CA ASP A 378 8.67 7.23 9.21
C ASP A 378 9.66 6.07 9.22
N PHE A 379 10.86 6.27 9.77
CA PHE A 379 11.93 5.28 9.82
C PHE A 379 12.13 4.67 11.22
N ILE A 380 11.11 4.70 12.09
CA ILE A 380 11.24 4.21 13.49
C ILE A 380 11.70 2.74 13.54
N PHE A 381 11.35 1.93 12.56
CA PHE A 381 11.74 0.52 12.51
C PHE A 381 13.26 0.33 12.36
N CYS A 382 14.01 1.33 11.81
CA CYS A 382 15.47 1.26 11.77
C CYS A 382 16.08 1.33 13.16
N THR A 383 15.50 2.12 14.08
CA THR A 383 15.91 2.17 15.49
C THR A 383 15.70 0.83 16.17
N VAL A 384 14.54 0.18 15.91
CA VAL A 384 14.30 -1.18 16.40
C VAL A 384 15.36 -2.16 15.86
N GLY A 385 15.68 -2.07 14.56
CA GLY A 385 16.70 -2.91 13.93
C GLY A 385 18.10 -2.71 14.52
N GLU A 386 18.50 -1.48 14.79
CA GLU A 386 19.82 -1.18 15.36
C GLU A 386 19.94 -1.57 16.83
N GLU A 387 18.95 -1.17 17.67
CA GLU A 387 19.02 -1.38 19.11
C GLU A 387 18.66 -2.80 19.55
N TRP A 388 17.68 -3.44 18.91
CA TRP A 388 17.16 -4.76 19.28
C TRP A 388 17.55 -5.87 18.31
N GLY A 389 18.19 -5.56 17.20
CA GLY A 389 18.71 -6.48 16.19
C GLY A 389 17.64 -7.30 15.48
N PHE A 390 18.08 -8.40 14.87
CA PHE A 390 17.20 -9.31 14.13
C PHE A 390 16.12 -9.93 15.01
N VAL A 391 16.48 -10.35 16.23
CA VAL A 391 15.53 -10.98 17.16
C VAL A 391 14.44 -10.02 17.58
N GLY A 392 14.79 -8.80 17.99
CA GLY A 392 13.80 -7.78 18.38
C GLY A 392 12.91 -7.35 17.24
N SER A 393 13.47 -7.09 16.06
CA SER A 393 12.72 -6.75 14.85
C SER A 393 11.73 -7.85 14.47
N SER A 394 12.18 -9.12 14.48
CA SER A 394 11.32 -10.26 14.19
C SER A 394 10.20 -10.41 15.23
N ALA A 395 10.50 -10.21 16.52
CA ALA A 395 9.49 -10.26 17.58
C ALA A 395 8.41 -9.20 17.39
N VAL A 396 8.79 -7.96 17.06
CA VAL A 396 7.83 -6.88 16.78
C VAL A 396 6.95 -7.23 15.59
N LEU A 397 7.52 -7.71 14.48
CA LEU A 397 6.75 -8.11 13.30
C LEU A 397 5.79 -9.26 13.62
N LEU A 398 6.21 -10.26 14.37
CA LEU A 398 5.36 -11.38 14.78
C LEU A 398 4.23 -10.92 15.71
N LEU A 399 4.48 -10.00 16.63
CA LEU A 399 3.44 -9.40 17.47
C LEU A 399 2.41 -8.60 16.65
N TYR A 400 2.88 -7.81 15.67
CA TYR A 400 1.99 -7.11 14.75
C TYR A 400 1.14 -8.08 13.92
N LEU A 401 1.74 -9.12 13.37
CA LEU A 401 1.00 -10.16 12.64
C LEU A 401 -0.01 -10.87 13.55
N TRP A 402 0.36 -11.13 14.80
CA TRP A 402 -0.56 -11.73 15.77
C TRP A 402 -1.72 -10.79 16.10
N LEU A 403 -1.45 -9.49 16.29
CA LEU A 403 -2.49 -8.47 16.46
C LEU A 403 -3.47 -8.46 15.26
N LEU A 404 -2.95 -8.43 14.04
CA LEU A 404 -3.76 -8.46 12.81
C LEU A 404 -4.63 -9.71 12.75
N PHE A 405 -4.04 -10.87 13.04
CA PHE A 405 -4.77 -12.13 13.06
C PHE A 405 -5.88 -12.14 14.11
N ARG A 406 -5.62 -11.57 15.31
CA ARG A 406 -6.65 -11.41 16.34
C ARG A 406 -7.79 -10.48 15.93
N ILE A 407 -7.47 -9.35 15.28
CA ILE A 407 -8.51 -8.42 14.76
C ILE A 407 -9.39 -9.13 13.74
N VAL A 408 -8.80 -9.88 12.80
CA VAL A 408 -9.56 -10.69 11.82
C VAL A 408 -10.42 -11.74 12.52
N GLN A 409 -9.89 -12.48 13.52
CA GLN A 409 -10.68 -13.44 14.29
C GLN A 409 -11.86 -12.79 15.04
N ILE A 410 -11.64 -11.60 15.60
CA ILE A 410 -12.70 -10.84 16.27
C ILE A 410 -13.76 -10.45 15.24
N ALA A 411 -13.36 -9.96 14.08
CA ALA A 411 -14.28 -9.61 12.98
C ALA A 411 -15.11 -10.83 12.53
N GLU A 412 -14.50 -12.01 12.36
CA GLU A 412 -15.20 -13.23 11.95
C GLU A 412 -16.22 -13.74 12.97
N ARG A 413 -16.02 -13.46 14.26
CA ARG A 413 -16.96 -13.82 15.34
C ARG A 413 -18.17 -12.91 15.41
N GLN A 414 -18.15 -11.74 14.74
CA GLN A 414 -19.27 -10.80 14.77
C GLN A 414 -20.47 -11.34 13.99
N ARG A 415 -21.63 -11.33 14.62
CA ARG A 415 -22.91 -11.69 13.99
C ARG A 415 -23.45 -10.58 13.10
N ASP A 416 -23.18 -9.33 13.50
CA ASP A 416 -23.58 -8.15 12.75
C ASP A 416 -22.59 -7.86 11.62
N ALA A 417 -23.11 -7.72 10.39
CA ALA A 417 -22.31 -7.46 9.21
C ALA A 417 -21.54 -6.13 9.29
N PHE A 418 -22.13 -5.09 9.90
CA PHE A 418 -21.49 -3.79 10.10
C PHE A 418 -20.19 -3.94 10.90
N ASN A 419 -20.25 -4.58 12.07
CA ASN A 419 -19.10 -4.76 12.94
C ASN A 419 -18.04 -5.66 12.31
N ARG A 420 -18.45 -6.71 11.57
CA ARG A 420 -17.54 -7.61 10.86
C ARG A 420 -16.75 -6.87 9.78
N ILE A 421 -17.45 -6.13 8.92
CA ILE A 421 -16.83 -5.41 7.80
C ILE A 421 -15.92 -4.30 8.32
N TYR A 422 -16.36 -3.57 9.35
CA TYR A 422 -15.52 -2.57 10.00
C TYR A 422 -14.23 -3.17 10.56
N GLY A 423 -14.31 -4.33 11.21
CA GLY A 423 -13.14 -5.05 11.71
C GLY A 423 -12.16 -5.43 10.58
N TYR A 424 -12.66 -5.88 9.43
CA TYR A 424 -11.79 -6.15 8.26
C TYR A 424 -11.17 -4.87 7.68
N CYS A 425 -11.89 -3.75 7.68
CA CYS A 425 -11.33 -2.46 7.27
C CYS A 425 -10.16 -2.06 8.16
N VAL A 426 -10.33 -2.15 9.49
CA VAL A 426 -9.26 -1.85 10.46
C VAL A 426 -8.06 -2.76 10.25
N ALA A 427 -8.27 -4.08 10.15
CA ALA A 427 -7.19 -5.03 9.89
C ALA A 427 -6.43 -4.71 8.59
N SER A 428 -7.15 -4.35 7.53
CA SER A 428 -6.57 -4.00 6.23
C SER A 428 -5.73 -2.72 6.30
N ILE A 429 -6.19 -1.69 7.01
CA ILE A 429 -5.45 -0.44 7.21
C ILE A 429 -4.15 -0.71 7.99
N PHE A 430 -4.24 -1.41 9.13
CA PHE A 430 -3.04 -1.74 9.92
C PHE A 430 -2.05 -2.61 9.15
N PHE A 431 -2.53 -3.60 8.40
CA PHE A 431 -1.67 -4.42 7.55
C PHE A 431 -0.93 -3.57 6.51
N PHE A 432 -1.64 -2.63 5.88
CA PHE A 432 -1.05 -1.77 4.86
C PHE A 432 0.01 -0.83 5.46
N HIS A 433 -0.27 -0.22 6.62
CA HIS A 433 0.71 0.59 7.35
C HIS A 433 1.98 -0.22 7.66
N LEU A 434 1.84 -1.41 8.25
CA LEU A 434 2.96 -2.29 8.56
C LEU A 434 3.77 -2.65 7.30
N ALA A 435 3.08 -3.11 6.23
CA ALA A 435 3.74 -3.57 5.01
C ALA A 435 4.51 -2.44 4.30
N ILE A 436 3.90 -1.25 4.20
CA ILE A 436 4.54 -0.10 3.54
C ILE A 436 5.67 0.44 4.40
N ASN A 437 5.48 0.65 5.71
CA ASN A 437 6.54 1.21 6.57
C ASN A 437 7.77 0.31 6.59
N VAL A 438 7.59 -0.99 6.88
CA VAL A 438 8.70 -1.95 6.87
C VAL A 438 9.32 -2.06 5.47
N GLY A 439 8.49 -2.06 4.43
CA GLY A 439 8.95 -2.06 3.03
C GLY A 439 9.81 -0.84 2.67
N MET A 440 9.43 0.36 3.15
CA MET A 440 10.23 1.59 2.96
C MET A 440 11.60 1.49 3.65
N VAL A 441 11.60 1.08 4.91
CA VAL A 441 12.82 1.00 5.72
C VAL A 441 13.80 -0.04 5.15
N LEU A 442 13.29 -1.15 4.61
CA LEU A 442 14.09 -2.16 3.93
C LEU A 442 14.46 -1.80 2.47
N GLY A 443 13.89 -0.73 1.93
CA GLY A 443 14.12 -0.31 0.55
C GLY A 443 13.45 -1.20 -0.51
N ILE A 444 12.34 -1.87 -0.13
CA ILE A 444 11.49 -2.66 -1.04
C ILE A 444 10.37 -1.77 -1.62
N MET A 445 10.00 -0.71 -0.90
CA MET A 445 8.97 0.26 -1.26
C MET A 445 9.56 1.66 -1.30
N PRO A 446 9.01 2.58 -2.14
CA PRO A 446 9.48 3.96 -2.15
C PRO A 446 9.18 4.65 -0.81
N VAL A 447 9.97 5.68 -0.49
CA VAL A 447 9.73 6.49 0.71
C VAL A 447 8.49 7.36 0.50
N ILE A 448 7.41 7.00 1.20
CA ILE A 448 6.09 7.62 1.01
C ILE A 448 5.65 8.40 2.26
N GLY A 449 6.31 8.21 3.41
CA GLY A 449 5.97 8.90 4.66
C GLY A 449 4.72 8.32 5.33
N ILE A 450 4.67 7.00 5.50
CA ILE A 450 3.60 6.32 6.23
C ILE A 450 4.18 5.79 7.55
N PRO A 451 3.72 6.28 8.72
CA PRO A 451 4.22 5.84 10.01
C PRO A 451 3.75 4.42 10.35
N LEU A 452 4.54 3.75 11.19
CA LEU A 452 4.26 2.39 11.69
C LEU A 452 3.22 2.40 12.82
#